data_bc98589e9aa7d99a44ba5ff0a9117e39
#
_entry.id   bc98589e9aa7d99a44ba5ff0a9117e39
#
_cell.length_a   1.000
_cell.length_b   1.000
_cell.length_c   1.000
_cell.angle_alpha   90.00
_cell.angle_beta   90.00
_cell.angle_gamma   90.00
#
_symmetry.space_group_name_H-M   'P 1'
#
loop_
_entity.id
_entity.type
_entity.pdbx_description
1 polymer ?
#
loop_
_entity_poly.entity_id
_entity_poly.type
_entity_poly.pdbx_seq_one_letter_code
_entity_poly.pdbx_strand_id
1 'polypeptide(L)'
;MSQTAFARMPAAKRQALVAAAAEEFASRSFEQASLNRIIASCRMSKSSFYHVIDSKESLLTLVVSHLRQDAARDWTPPEPDEFASDFWATAVRVFDDALRVWPRSRALGLLWRIVHANRADPGVSELAHAYETWISAVLENGRESGAIDQDCPADLQALAASTLLAVFDEWALRQTEAEPRTADFGASADHQFRLLRRLLQA
;
A
#
# COMPACT_ATOMS: atom_id res chain seq x y z
N MET A 1 -13.77 9.16 20.84
CA MET A 1 -13.74 8.49 22.17
C MET A 1 -13.32 7.01 22.12
N SER A 2 -13.44 6.31 21.00
CA SER A 2 -13.08 4.87 20.90
C SER A 2 -11.58 4.53 20.94
N GLN A 3 -10.70 5.40 20.52
CA GLN A 3 -9.25 5.14 20.56
C GLN A 3 -8.73 4.80 21.96
N THR A 4 -9.29 5.41 23.00
CA THR A 4 -8.90 5.14 24.40
C THR A 4 -9.35 3.75 24.85
N ALA A 5 -10.53 3.28 24.44
CA ALA A 5 -11.03 1.95 24.77
C ALA A 5 -10.23 0.86 24.04
N PHE A 6 -9.90 1.08 22.75
CA PHE A 6 -9.03 0.19 21.97
C PHE A 6 -7.62 0.09 22.59
N ALA A 7 -7.02 1.20 23.00
CA ALA A 7 -5.69 1.20 23.63
C ALA A 7 -5.64 0.42 24.95
N ARG A 8 -6.76 0.39 25.71
CA ARG A 8 -6.88 -0.36 26.98
C ARG A 8 -7.17 -1.86 26.77
N MET A 9 -7.47 -2.29 25.54
CA MET A 9 -7.71 -3.70 25.24
C MET A 9 -6.42 -4.52 25.43
N PRO A 10 -6.49 -5.76 25.96
CA PRO A 10 -5.34 -6.67 26.01
C PRO A 10 -4.68 -6.83 24.63
N ALA A 11 -3.35 -6.81 24.56
CA ALA A 11 -2.59 -6.79 23.32
C ALA A 11 -3.00 -7.94 22.36
N ALA A 12 -3.16 -9.16 22.87
CA ALA A 12 -3.58 -10.32 22.06
C ALA A 12 -4.97 -10.12 21.42
N LYS A 13 -5.93 -9.52 22.12
CA LYS A 13 -7.27 -9.23 21.58
C LYS A 13 -7.22 -8.12 20.53
N ARG A 14 -6.41 -7.10 20.78
CA ARG A 14 -6.19 -6.00 19.85
C ARG A 14 -5.58 -6.49 18.55
N GLN A 15 -4.54 -7.32 18.64
CA GLN A 15 -3.91 -7.94 17.46
C GLN A 15 -4.87 -8.85 16.69
N ALA A 16 -5.68 -9.66 17.39
CA ALA A 16 -6.68 -10.52 16.76
C ALA A 16 -7.76 -9.71 16.02
N LEU A 17 -8.22 -8.60 16.60
CA LEU A 17 -9.18 -7.71 15.95
C LEU A 17 -8.60 -7.04 14.71
N VAL A 18 -7.39 -6.47 14.80
CA VAL A 18 -6.70 -5.85 13.66
C VAL A 18 -6.46 -6.86 12.56
N ALA A 19 -5.96 -8.07 12.88
CA ALA A 19 -5.69 -9.11 11.90
C ALA A 19 -6.98 -9.58 11.20
N ALA A 20 -8.06 -9.83 11.94
CA ALA A 20 -9.33 -10.26 11.36
C ALA A 20 -9.95 -9.17 10.46
N ALA A 21 -9.89 -7.91 10.88
CA ALA A 21 -10.39 -6.79 10.11
C ALA A 21 -9.54 -6.52 8.85
N ALA A 22 -8.21 -6.62 8.96
CA ALA A 22 -7.30 -6.48 7.82
C ALA A 22 -7.57 -7.51 6.72
N GLU A 23 -7.74 -8.78 7.08
CA GLU A 23 -8.08 -9.83 6.11
C GLU A 23 -9.45 -9.61 5.45
N GLU A 24 -10.44 -9.17 6.21
CA GLU A 24 -11.77 -8.87 5.67
C GLU A 24 -11.72 -7.71 4.67
N PHE A 25 -11.07 -6.59 5.03
CA PHE A 25 -10.95 -5.43 4.14
C PHE A 25 -9.97 -5.63 2.96
N ALA A 26 -9.02 -6.54 3.08
CA ALA A 26 -8.11 -6.90 2.00
C ALA A 26 -8.74 -7.84 0.96
N SER A 27 -9.78 -8.58 1.36
CA SER A 27 -10.45 -9.56 0.49
C SER A 27 -11.76 -9.07 -0.12
N ARG A 28 -12.26 -7.90 0.30
CA ARG A 28 -13.57 -7.36 -0.11
C ARG A 28 -13.53 -5.84 -0.15
N SER A 29 -14.39 -5.25 -1.02
CA SER A 29 -14.62 -3.81 -0.95
C SER A 29 -15.21 -3.40 0.41
N PHE A 30 -15.09 -2.12 0.75
CA PHE A 30 -15.61 -1.59 1.99
C PHE A 30 -17.10 -1.91 2.17
N GLU A 31 -17.93 -1.75 1.12
CA GLU A 31 -19.35 -2.05 1.16
C GLU A 31 -19.64 -3.51 1.50
N GLN A 32 -18.88 -4.43 0.92
CA GLN A 32 -19.04 -5.88 1.08
C GLN A 32 -18.46 -6.44 2.37
N ALA A 33 -17.54 -5.71 3.01
CA ALA A 33 -16.92 -6.11 4.27
C ALA A 33 -17.95 -6.16 5.40
N SER A 34 -17.87 -7.21 6.23
CA SER A 34 -18.88 -7.52 7.26
C SER A 34 -18.30 -7.49 8.67
N LEU A 35 -18.80 -6.55 9.49
CA LEU A 35 -18.44 -6.49 10.91
C LEU A 35 -18.79 -7.78 11.65
N ASN A 36 -19.88 -8.48 11.27
CA ASN A 36 -20.24 -9.76 11.90
C ASN A 36 -19.19 -10.85 11.60
N ARG A 37 -18.60 -10.90 10.38
CA ARG A 37 -17.52 -11.84 10.06
C ARG A 37 -16.26 -11.50 10.87
N ILE A 38 -15.91 -10.22 10.97
CA ILE A 38 -14.76 -9.76 11.78
C ILE A 38 -14.95 -10.17 13.26
N ILE A 39 -16.12 -9.88 13.84
CA ILE A 39 -16.46 -10.23 15.23
C ILE A 39 -16.33 -11.73 15.48
N ALA A 40 -16.85 -12.56 14.55
CA ALA A 40 -16.74 -14.01 14.65
C ALA A 40 -15.28 -14.48 14.56
N SER A 41 -14.51 -13.94 13.62
CA SER A 41 -13.10 -14.34 13.40
C SER A 41 -12.20 -13.98 14.59
N CYS A 42 -12.39 -12.84 15.23
CA CYS A 42 -11.62 -12.44 16.41
C CYS A 42 -12.20 -12.96 17.74
N ARG A 43 -13.27 -13.78 17.70
CA ARG A 43 -13.93 -14.38 18.86
C ARG A 43 -14.37 -13.37 19.93
N MET A 44 -14.82 -12.21 19.49
CA MET A 44 -15.37 -11.19 20.38
C MET A 44 -16.88 -11.31 20.49
N SER A 45 -17.45 -10.86 21.63
CA SER A 45 -18.89 -10.60 21.69
C SER A 45 -19.21 -9.31 20.95
N LYS A 46 -20.43 -9.20 20.38
CA LYS A 46 -20.90 -7.97 19.74
C LYS A 46 -20.81 -6.77 20.69
N SER A 47 -21.22 -6.94 21.96
CA SER A 47 -21.14 -5.87 22.95
C SER A 47 -19.72 -5.38 23.18
N SER A 48 -18.75 -6.31 23.34
CA SER A 48 -17.33 -5.95 23.50
C SER A 48 -16.77 -5.24 22.27
N PHE A 49 -17.18 -5.65 21.07
CA PHE A 49 -16.76 -5.02 19.82
C PHE A 49 -17.26 -3.57 19.73
N TYR A 50 -18.57 -3.34 19.88
CA TYR A 50 -19.15 -1.99 19.78
C TYR A 50 -18.81 -1.08 20.97
N HIS A 51 -18.27 -1.61 22.05
CA HIS A 51 -17.67 -0.81 23.11
C HIS A 51 -16.36 -0.15 22.68
N VAL A 52 -15.68 -0.72 21.68
CA VAL A 52 -14.33 -0.32 21.23
C VAL A 52 -14.36 0.35 19.86
N ILE A 53 -15.23 -0.11 18.95
CA ILE A 53 -15.31 0.32 17.56
C ILE A 53 -16.67 1.00 17.35
N ASP A 54 -16.63 2.27 16.95
CA ASP A 54 -17.84 3.08 16.76
C ASP A 54 -18.53 2.78 15.42
N SER A 55 -17.73 2.57 14.36
CA SER A 55 -18.23 2.36 13.00
C SER A 55 -17.28 1.50 12.16
N LYS A 56 -17.74 1.06 10.99
CA LYS A 56 -16.91 0.32 10.02
C LYS A 56 -15.79 1.19 9.45
N GLU A 57 -16.07 2.47 9.23
CA GLU A 57 -15.09 3.48 8.78
C GLU A 57 -13.98 3.67 9.82
N SER A 58 -14.34 3.83 11.10
CA SER A 58 -13.35 3.97 12.17
C SER A 58 -12.48 2.72 12.34
N LEU A 59 -13.03 1.53 12.09
CA LEU A 59 -12.28 0.28 12.10
C LEU A 59 -11.30 0.23 10.91
N LEU A 60 -11.73 0.61 9.71
CA LEU A 60 -10.85 0.64 8.53
C LEU A 60 -9.68 1.61 8.75
N THR A 61 -9.94 2.84 9.19
CA THR A 61 -8.90 3.83 9.53
C THR A 61 -7.91 3.30 10.57
N LEU A 62 -8.40 2.63 11.60
CA LEU A 62 -7.58 2.03 12.64
C LEU A 62 -6.69 0.90 12.07
N VAL A 63 -7.24 0.03 11.23
CA VAL A 63 -6.51 -1.06 10.57
C VAL A 63 -5.43 -0.52 9.65
N VAL A 64 -5.76 0.45 8.79
CA VAL A 64 -4.80 1.10 7.87
C VAL A 64 -3.66 1.74 8.67
N SER A 65 -3.97 2.47 9.76
CA SER A 65 -2.96 3.07 10.62
C SER A 65 -2.00 2.04 11.24
N HIS A 66 -2.52 0.90 11.73
CA HIS A 66 -1.69 -0.17 12.28
C HIS A 66 -0.82 -0.83 11.22
N LEU A 67 -1.40 -1.18 10.08
CA LEU A 67 -0.65 -1.81 8.98
C LEU A 67 0.44 -0.88 8.45
N ARG A 68 0.16 0.44 8.37
CA ARG A 68 1.16 1.44 7.96
C ARG A 68 2.34 1.50 8.94
N GLN A 69 2.08 1.46 10.25
CA GLN A 69 3.13 1.44 11.26
C GLN A 69 3.97 0.16 11.21
N ASP A 70 3.32 -1.00 10.98
CA ASP A 70 4.03 -2.27 10.86
C ASP A 70 4.81 -2.34 9.55
N ALA A 71 4.23 -1.92 8.43
CA ALA A 71 4.88 -1.84 7.13
C ALA A 71 6.12 -0.93 7.14
N ALA A 72 6.05 0.20 7.83
CA ALA A 72 7.17 1.14 7.96
C ALA A 72 8.38 0.57 8.73
N ARG A 73 8.19 -0.49 9.52
CA ARG A 73 9.31 -1.22 10.15
C ARG A 73 10.03 -2.13 9.17
N ASP A 74 9.31 -2.62 8.16
CA ASP A 74 9.86 -3.52 7.17
C ASP A 74 10.49 -2.73 6.01
N TRP A 75 9.85 -1.65 5.59
CA TRP A 75 10.32 -0.79 4.51
C TRP A 75 9.67 0.60 4.56
N THR A 76 10.47 1.61 4.26
CA THR A 76 10.03 2.99 4.07
C THR A 76 10.57 3.47 2.73
N PRO A 77 9.74 4.10 1.86
CA PRO A 77 10.24 4.71 0.65
C PRO A 77 11.26 5.80 1.00
N PRO A 78 12.33 5.98 0.21
CA PRO A 78 13.30 7.03 0.44
C PRO A 78 12.68 8.41 0.23
N GLU A 79 13.35 9.43 0.73
CA GLU A 79 12.93 10.82 0.46
C GLU A 79 13.11 11.13 -1.04
N PRO A 80 12.20 11.93 -1.65
CA PRO A 80 12.30 12.27 -3.07
C PRO A 80 13.65 12.88 -3.48
N ASP A 81 14.29 13.64 -2.59
CA ASP A 81 15.58 14.30 -2.83
C ASP A 81 16.73 13.32 -3.08
N GLU A 82 16.61 12.07 -2.62
CA GLU A 82 17.60 11.02 -2.91
C GLU A 82 17.71 10.69 -4.41
N PHE A 83 16.69 11.00 -5.19
CA PHE A 83 16.66 10.78 -6.65
C PHE A 83 17.38 11.88 -7.43
N ALA A 84 17.73 13.00 -6.81
CA ALA A 84 18.30 14.15 -7.51
C ALA A 84 19.72 13.90 -8.06
N SER A 85 20.53 13.05 -7.41
CA SER A 85 21.92 12.83 -7.80
C SER A 85 22.10 11.83 -8.96
N ASP A 86 21.34 10.73 -8.93
CA ASP A 86 21.29 9.70 -9.98
C ASP A 86 19.91 9.05 -9.97
N PHE A 87 19.01 9.63 -10.74
CA PHE A 87 17.60 9.23 -10.77
C PHE A 87 17.44 7.74 -11.07
N TRP A 88 18.06 7.24 -12.15
CA TRP A 88 17.82 5.87 -12.59
C TRP A 88 18.49 4.83 -11.70
N ALA A 89 19.68 5.10 -11.17
CA ALA A 89 20.33 4.18 -10.23
C ALA A 89 19.53 4.11 -8.91
N THR A 90 19.05 5.25 -8.42
CA THR A 90 18.19 5.29 -7.23
C THR A 90 16.87 4.58 -7.48
N ALA A 91 16.22 4.79 -8.62
CA ALA A 91 14.97 4.13 -8.97
C ALA A 91 15.11 2.60 -9.04
N VAL A 92 16.20 2.09 -9.67
CA VAL A 92 16.49 0.64 -9.67
C VAL A 92 16.66 0.11 -8.26
N ARG A 93 17.47 0.75 -7.44
CA ARG A 93 17.71 0.35 -6.04
C ARG A 93 16.41 0.29 -5.24
N VAL A 94 15.59 1.32 -5.32
CA VAL A 94 14.30 1.41 -4.60
C VAL A 94 13.34 0.32 -5.07
N PHE A 95 13.28 0.07 -6.36
CA PHE A 95 12.44 -0.97 -6.94
C PHE A 95 12.89 -2.37 -6.49
N ASP A 96 14.19 -2.65 -6.53
CA ASP A 96 14.76 -3.92 -6.06
C ASP A 96 14.55 -4.13 -4.56
N ASP A 97 14.66 -3.07 -3.74
CA ASP A 97 14.42 -3.13 -2.30
C ASP A 97 12.95 -3.44 -2.01
N ALA A 98 12.03 -2.75 -2.69
CA ALA A 98 10.60 -3.01 -2.57
C ALA A 98 10.25 -4.46 -2.91
N LEU A 99 10.78 -5.00 -4.01
CA LEU A 99 10.55 -6.38 -4.42
C LEU A 99 11.11 -7.43 -3.45
N ARG A 100 12.21 -7.13 -2.78
CA ARG A 100 12.78 -8.02 -1.75
C ARG A 100 11.94 -8.06 -0.48
N VAL A 101 11.36 -6.93 -0.11
CA VAL A 101 10.60 -6.80 1.14
C VAL A 101 9.15 -7.24 0.96
N TRP A 102 8.52 -6.91 -0.17
CA TRP A 102 7.11 -7.15 -0.43
C TRP A 102 6.64 -8.59 -0.15
N PRO A 103 7.31 -9.65 -0.66
CA PRO A 103 6.85 -11.02 -0.44
C PRO A 103 6.99 -11.48 1.02
N ARG A 104 7.75 -10.74 1.83
CA ARG A 104 8.07 -11.09 3.22
C ARG A 104 7.26 -10.28 4.23
N SER A 105 6.77 -9.11 3.85
CA SER A 105 5.99 -8.24 4.73
C SER A 105 4.50 -8.47 4.53
N ARG A 106 3.90 -9.20 5.49
CA ARG A 106 2.45 -9.37 5.52
C ARG A 106 1.72 -8.02 5.65
N ALA A 107 2.30 -7.08 6.39
CA ALA A 107 1.71 -5.76 6.60
C ALA A 107 1.63 -4.98 5.30
N LEU A 108 2.70 -4.94 4.49
CA LEU A 108 2.71 -4.32 3.17
C LEU A 108 1.67 -4.97 2.24
N GLY A 109 1.66 -6.30 2.17
CA GLY A 109 0.72 -7.03 1.31
C GLY A 109 -0.75 -6.79 1.66
N LEU A 110 -1.09 -6.75 2.96
CA LEU A 110 -2.45 -6.44 3.42
C LEU A 110 -2.81 -4.98 3.17
N LEU A 111 -1.92 -4.06 3.52
CA LEU A 111 -2.13 -2.62 3.33
C LEU A 111 -2.41 -2.30 1.86
N TRP A 112 -1.61 -2.87 0.97
CA TRP A 112 -1.75 -2.66 -0.47
C TRP A 112 -3.08 -3.20 -1.01
N ARG A 113 -3.48 -4.43 -0.64
CA ARG A 113 -4.78 -4.99 -1.02
C ARG A 113 -5.94 -4.14 -0.52
N ILE A 114 -5.85 -3.63 0.71
CA ILE A 114 -6.88 -2.74 1.28
C ILE A 114 -6.97 -1.45 0.47
N VAL A 115 -5.84 -0.82 0.15
CA VAL A 115 -5.79 0.42 -0.65
C VAL A 115 -6.39 0.17 -2.04
N HIS A 116 -6.05 -0.96 -2.67
CA HIS A 116 -6.56 -1.29 -4.01
C HIS A 116 -8.07 -1.55 -4.03
N ALA A 117 -8.57 -2.29 -3.03
CA ALA A 117 -9.99 -2.60 -2.94
C ALA A 117 -10.88 -1.42 -2.50
N ASN A 118 -10.30 -0.38 -1.89
CA ASN A 118 -11.04 0.66 -1.18
C ASN A 118 -10.54 2.09 -1.48
N ARG A 119 -10.00 2.36 -2.66
CA ARG A 119 -9.39 3.65 -3.04
C ARG A 119 -10.28 4.87 -2.81
N ALA A 120 -11.59 4.73 -2.98
CA ALA A 120 -12.56 5.81 -2.81
C ALA A 120 -12.97 6.05 -1.35
N ASP A 121 -12.56 5.18 -0.41
CA ASP A 121 -12.92 5.33 1.00
C ASP A 121 -12.03 6.40 1.66
N PRO A 122 -12.62 7.34 2.43
CA PRO A 122 -11.86 8.38 3.13
C PRO A 122 -10.77 7.85 4.07
N GLY A 123 -10.95 6.67 4.69
CA GLY A 123 -9.96 6.04 5.57
C GLY A 123 -8.71 5.54 4.82
N VAL A 124 -8.76 5.48 3.50
CA VAL A 124 -7.68 4.98 2.62
C VAL A 124 -7.16 6.08 1.69
N SER A 125 -8.01 7.02 1.29
CA SER A 125 -7.70 8.05 0.30
C SER A 125 -6.51 8.93 0.69
N GLU A 126 -6.33 9.23 1.99
CA GLU A 126 -5.18 9.99 2.49
C GLU A 126 -3.85 9.27 2.19
N LEU A 127 -3.81 7.94 2.36
CA LEU A 127 -2.62 7.14 2.06
C LEU A 127 -2.34 7.06 0.56
N ALA A 128 -3.39 6.90 -0.25
CA ALA A 128 -3.27 6.91 -1.71
C ALA A 128 -2.75 8.27 -2.22
N HIS A 129 -3.29 9.36 -1.68
CA HIS A 129 -2.84 10.72 -2.01
C HIS A 129 -1.39 10.99 -1.57
N ALA A 130 -0.98 10.52 -0.39
CA ALA A 130 0.40 10.63 0.06
C ALA A 130 1.38 9.90 -0.88
N TYR A 131 1.00 8.72 -1.37
CA TYR A 131 1.78 7.99 -2.36
C TYR A 131 1.87 8.72 -3.71
N GLU A 132 0.76 9.23 -4.22
CA GLU A 132 0.72 10.03 -5.46
C GLU A 132 1.58 11.30 -5.35
N THR A 133 1.53 11.98 -4.19
CA THR A 133 2.38 13.14 -3.90
C THR A 133 3.86 12.78 -3.89
N TRP A 134 4.21 11.64 -3.28
CA TRP A 134 5.57 11.15 -3.29
C TRP A 134 6.06 10.83 -4.70
N ILE A 135 5.27 10.13 -5.52
CA ILE A 135 5.60 9.84 -6.93
C ILE A 135 5.82 11.16 -7.70
N SER A 136 4.94 12.14 -7.53
CA SER A 136 5.06 13.44 -8.21
C SER A 136 6.36 14.15 -7.85
N ALA A 137 6.74 14.16 -6.58
CA ALA A 137 7.99 14.75 -6.10
C ALA A 137 9.24 14.00 -6.62
N VAL A 138 9.20 12.66 -6.68
CA VAL A 138 10.27 11.85 -7.29
C VAL A 138 10.43 12.18 -8.78
N LEU A 139 9.33 12.26 -9.53
CA LEU A 139 9.38 12.58 -10.96
C LEU A 139 9.88 14.00 -11.22
N GLU A 140 9.57 14.97 -10.35
CA GLU A 140 10.09 16.34 -10.47
C GLU A 140 11.62 16.35 -10.35
N ASN A 141 12.22 15.63 -9.41
CA ASN A 141 13.68 15.47 -9.34
C ASN A 141 14.27 14.86 -10.63
N GLY A 142 13.57 13.89 -11.24
CA GLY A 142 13.96 13.32 -12.53
C GLY A 142 13.90 14.31 -13.70
N ARG A 143 12.91 15.20 -13.68
CA ARG A 143 12.76 16.29 -14.67
C ARG A 143 13.85 17.34 -14.49
N GLU A 144 14.07 17.82 -13.27
CA GLU A 144 15.09 18.82 -12.95
C GLU A 144 16.50 18.36 -13.31
N SER A 145 16.80 17.06 -13.10
CA SER A 145 18.09 16.47 -13.48
C SER A 145 18.21 16.14 -14.97
N GLY A 146 17.14 16.27 -15.76
CA GLY A 146 17.09 15.86 -17.17
C GLY A 146 17.10 14.34 -17.39
N ALA A 147 16.86 13.55 -16.35
CA ALA A 147 16.83 12.10 -16.43
C ALA A 147 15.56 11.56 -17.10
N ILE A 148 14.46 12.31 -17.04
CA ILE A 148 13.18 11.98 -17.66
C ILE A 148 12.70 13.11 -18.56
N ASP A 149 11.77 12.78 -19.46
CA ASP A 149 11.23 13.70 -20.45
C ASP A 149 10.61 14.95 -19.80
N GLN A 150 11.04 16.13 -20.28
CA GLN A 150 10.53 17.43 -19.83
C GLN A 150 9.43 18.00 -20.74
N ASP A 151 9.26 17.46 -21.94
CA ASP A 151 8.28 17.94 -22.92
C ASP A 151 6.86 17.45 -22.58
N CYS A 152 6.75 16.30 -21.89
CA CYS A 152 5.48 15.80 -21.39
C CYS A 152 4.98 16.67 -20.21
N PRO A 153 3.69 17.09 -20.14
CA PRO A 153 3.13 17.76 -18.98
C PRO A 153 3.35 16.94 -17.69
N ALA A 154 3.85 17.61 -16.63
CA ALA A 154 4.25 16.95 -15.39
C ALA A 154 3.11 16.18 -14.71
N ASP A 155 1.90 16.74 -14.70
CA ASP A 155 0.69 16.14 -14.15
C ASP A 155 0.26 14.90 -14.93
N LEU A 156 0.33 14.93 -16.27
CA LEU A 156 0.05 13.77 -17.13
C LEU A 156 1.09 12.66 -16.92
N GLN A 157 2.36 13.03 -16.82
CA GLN A 157 3.46 12.09 -16.59
C GLN A 157 3.33 11.41 -15.22
N ALA A 158 2.99 12.16 -14.16
CA ALA A 158 2.74 11.62 -12.82
C ALA A 158 1.51 10.69 -12.79
N LEU A 159 0.43 11.08 -13.47
CA LEU A 159 -0.77 10.25 -13.58
C LEU A 159 -0.48 8.94 -14.33
N ALA A 160 0.24 9.00 -15.45
CA ALA A 160 0.60 7.83 -16.24
C ALA A 160 1.52 6.88 -15.45
N ALA A 161 2.54 7.41 -14.78
CA ALA A 161 3.46 6.63 -13.94
C ALA A 161 2.73 5.96 -12.77
N SER A 162 1.92 6.70 -12.03
CA SER A 162 1.12 6.16 -10.90
C SER A 162 0.15 5.07 -11.36
N THR A 163 -0.49 5.27 -12.53
CA THR A 163 -1.40 4.28 -13.10
C THR A 163 -0.66 3.02 -13.51
N LEU A 164 0.50 3.16 -14.15
CA LEU A 164 1.32 2.02 -14.57
C LEU A 164 1.82 1.22 -13.37
N LEU A 165 2.31 1.90 -12.33
CA LEU A 165 2.72 1.25 -11.07
C LEU A 165 1.55 0.49 -10.44
N ALA A 166 0.35 1.08 -10.38
CA ALA A 166 -0.84 0.40 -9.87
C ALA A 166 -1.21 -0.87 -10.68
N VAL A 167 -1.02 -0.84 -12.00
CA VAL A 167 -1.21 -2.03 -12.86
C VAL A 167 -0.18 -3.11 -12.56
N PHE A 168 1.09 -2.74 -12.32
CA PHE A 168 2.14 -3.68 -11.94
C PHE A 168 1.82 -4.37 -10.61
N ASP A 169 1.36 -3.60 -9.64
CA ASP A 169 1.01 -4.11 -8.33
C ASP A 169 -0.18 -5.08 -8.39
N GLU A 170 -1.22 -4.73 -9.15
CA GLU A 170 -2.36 -5.61 -9.36
C GLU A 170 -1.95 -6.92 -10.06
N TRP A 171 -1.08 -6.80 -11.06
CA TRP A 171 -0.53 -7.97 -11.76
C TRP A 171 0.30 -8.85 -10.81
N ALA A 172 1.16 -8.28 -9.98
CA ALA A 172 1.97 -8.99 -9.00
C ALA A 172 1.11 -9.72 -7.96
N LEU A 173 0.04 -9.08 -7.47
CA LEU A 173 -0.91 -9.70 -6.55
C LEU A 173 -1.59 -10.93 -7.17
N ARG A 174 -2.04 -10.84 -8.42
CA ARG A 174 -2.65 -11.98 -9.14
C ARG A 174 -1.68 -13.16 -9.32
N GLN A 175 -0.40 -12.88 -9.60
CA GLN A 175 0.62 -13.93 -9.72
C GLN A 175 0.87 -14.62 -8.37
N THR A 176 0.90 -13.86 -7.29
CA THR A 176 1.09 -14.41 -5.93
C THR A 176 -0.09 -15.30 -5.51
N GLU A 177 -1.31 -14.98 -5.92
CA GLU A 177 -2.50 -15.78 -5.64
C GLU A 177 -2.55 -17.06 -6.49
N ALA A 178 -2.10 -17.00 -7.75
CA ALA A 178 -2.12 -18.14 -8.67
C ALA A 178 -0.99 -19.16 -8.37
N GLU A 179 0.23 -18.69 -8.09
CA GLU A 179 1.41 -19.53 -7.87
C GLU A 179 2.32 -19.00 -6.75
N PRO A 180 1.97 -19.19 -5.47
CA PRO A 180 2.69 -18.56 -4.35
C PRO A 180 4.17 -18.97 -4.21
N ARG A 181 4.59 -20.09 -4.84
CA ARG A 181 5.93 -20.68 -4.69
C ARG A 181 6.86 -20.49 -5.87
N THR A 182 6.37 -20.09 -7.03
CA THR A 182 7.11 -20.04 -8.29
C THR A 182 7.15 -18.65 -8.93
N ALA A 183 6.51 -17.66 -8.34
CA ALA A 183 6.51 -16.30 -8.86
C ALA A 183 7.95 -15.76 -8.86
N ASP A 184 8.57 -15.72 -10.06
CA ASP A 184 9.87 -15.07 -10.27
C ASP A 184 9.66 -13.56 -10.35
N PHE A 185 9.62 -12.94 -9.16
CA PHE A 185 9.48 -11.49 -9.05
C PHE A 185 10.66 -10.74 -9.69
N GLY A 186 11.86 -11.34 -9.76
CA GLY A 186 13.04 -10.69 -10.33
C GLY A 186 12.93 -10.49 -11.83
N ALA A 187 12.63 -11.54 -12.61
CA ALA A 187 12.46 -11.42 -14.06
C ALA A 187 11.30 -10.49 -14.45
N SER A 188 10.23 -10.51 -13.65
CA SER A 188 9.06 -9.64 -13.83
C SER A 188 9.40 -8.18 -13.54
N ALA A 189 10.21 -7.93 -12.53
CA ALA A 189 10.68 -6.62 -12.13
C ALA A 189 11.44 -5.91 -13.23
N ASP A 190 12.36 -6.60 -13.88
CA ASP A 190 13.12 -6.06 -15.01
C ASP A 190 12.22 -5.60 -16.17
N HIS A 191 11.11 -6.34 -16.42
CA HIS A 191 10.15 -5.96 -17.45
C HIS A 191 9.32 -4.74 -17.03
N GLN A 192 8.87 -4.70 -15.80
CA GLN A 192 8.10 -3.58 -15.24
C GLN A 192 8.95 -2.31 -15.23
N PHE A 193 10.19 -2.41 -14.75
CA PHE A 193 11.11 -1.28 -14.73
C PHE A 193 11.42 -0.76 -16.14
N ARG A 194 11.64 -1.64 -17.13
CA ARG A 194 11.84 -1.24 -18.52
C ARG A 194 10.61 -0.54 -19.13
N LEU A 195 9.41 -0.98 -18.79
CA LEU A 195 8.17 -0.31 -19.23
C LEU A 195 8.05 1.08 -18.61
N LEU A 196 8.29 1.21 -17.31
CA LEU A 196 8.29 2.50 -16.63
C LEU A 196 9.33 3.46 -17.22
N ARG A 197 10.55 2.95 -17.46
CA ARG A 197 11.62 3.73 -18.05
C ARG A 197 11.27 4.23 -19.45
N ARG A 198 10.67 3.37 -20.31
CA ARG A 198 10.20 3.77 -21.65
C ARG A 198 9.08 4.81 -21.61
N LEU A 199 8.23 4.78 -20.57
CA LEU A 199 7.20 5.79 -20.39
C LEU A 199 7.79 7.16 -20.04
N LEU A 200 8.87 7.18 -19.26
CA LEU A 200 9.45 8.38 -18.69
C LEU A 200 10.62 8.97 -19.50
N GLN A 201 11.25 8.20 -20.38
CA GLN A 201 12.32 8.67 -21.25
C GLN A 201 11.78 8.93 -22.66
N ALA A 202 12.21 10.04 -23.27
CA ALA A 202 11.95 10.36 -24.67
C ALA A 202 12.64 9.37 -25.62
#